data_e1ab8e5479b76745976e0fc240b9caba
#
_entry.id   e1ab8e5479b76745976e0fc240b9caba
#
_cell.length_a   1.000
_cell.length_b   1.000
_cell.length_c   1.000
_cell.angle_alpha   90.00
_cell.angle_beta   90.00
_cell.angle_gamma   90.00
#
_symmetry.space_group_name_H-M   'P 1'
#
loop_
_entity.id
_entity.type
_entity.pdbx_description
1 polymer ?
#
loop_
_entity_poly.entity_id
_entity_poly.type
_entity_poly.pdbx_seq_one_letter_code
_entity_poly.pdbx_strand_id
1 'polypeptide(L)'
;PKEILCIGLGGGTMPKFFYRLFAKAKLTVLELNPKVIQIAKHFFKLPSSKRFNILQGDGIQYIKKIDKKYDLLISDAFEDYGLPEEFCTISYFESCRNVLSEKGIFMINLWGSDPKTPMYRDRISLVFDRQVLYTESSKPGNVIVFGFNEKNAEYQIDILRQKIKSLEVNCELDLMLYFSRLIKNNKRGNSNQVRFH
;
A
#
# COMPACT_ATOMS: atom_id res chain seq x y z
N PRO A 1 11.08 -0.70 6.24
CA PRO A 1 10.09 -1.28 7.15
C PRO A 1 10.62 -2.56 7.80
N LYS A 2 10.20 -2.82 9.05
CA LYS A 2 10.47 -4.05 9.79
C LYS A 2 9.27 -4.99 9.79
N GLU A 3 8.07 -4.42 9.88
CA GLU A 3 6.80 -5.15 9.91
C GLU A 3 5.90 -4.65 8.78
N ILE A 4 5.47 -5.58 7.92
CA ILE A 4 4.61 -5.29 6.77
C ILE A 4 3.35 -6.14 6.88
N LEU A 5 2.19 -5.52 6.70
CA LEU A 5 0.89 -6.18 6.58
C LEU A 5 0.36 -6.00 5.16
N CYS A 6 -0.03 -7.10 4.54
CA CYS A 6 -0.76 -7.10 3.27
C CYS A 6 -2.15 -7.68 3.50
N ILE A 7 -3.19 -6.99 3.06
CA ILE A 7 -4.57 -7.48 3.01
C ILE A 7 -4.88 -7.77 1.54
N GLY A 8 -5.15 -9.04 1.25
CA GLY A 8 -5.20 -9.60 -0.09
C GLY A 8 -3.90 -10.29 -0.49
N LEU A 9 -4.01 -11.54 -0.96
CA LEU A 9 -2.87 -12.35 -1.42
C LEU A 9 -2.83 -12.42 -2.95
N GLY A 10 -3.94 -12.75 -3.58
CA GLY A 10 -3.99 -13.07 -5.00
C GLY A 10 -2.92 -14.10 -5.38
N GLY A 11 -2.14 -13.85 -6.44
CA GLY A 11 -0.97 -14.67 -6.80
C GLY A 11 0.29 -14.40 -5.97
N GLY A 12 0.20 -13.56 -4.94
CA GLY A 12 1.32 -13.22 -4.07
C GLY A 12 2.41 -12.35 -4.71
N THR A 13 2.13 -11.70 -5.85
CA THR A 13 3.13 -10.91 -6.57
C THR A 13 3.63 -9.75 -5.72
N MET A 14 2.72 -8.96 -5.15
CA MET A 14 3.07 -7.80 -4.33
C MET A 14 3.76 -8.21 -3.00
N PRO A 15 3.24 -9.17 -2.21
CA PRO A 15 3.94 -9.63 -1.02
C PRO A 15 5.32 -10.21 -1.33
N LYS A 16 5.50 -10.97 -2.42
CA LYS A 16 6.82 -11.50 -2.83
C LYS A 16 7.79 -10.38 -3.19
N PHE A 17 7.32 -9.33 -3.85
CA PHE A 17 8.14 -8.18 -4.19
C PHE A 17 8.68 -7.52 -2.91
N PHE A 18 7.83 -7.21 -1.94
CA PHE A 18 8.27 -6.62 -0.67
C PHE A 18 9.15 -7.57 0.16
N TYR A 19 8.88 -8.87 0.11
CA TYR A 19 9.72 -9.87 0.76
C TYR A 19 11.16 -9.87 0.24
N ARG A 20 11.34 -9.68 -1.08
CA ARG A 20 12.66 -9.60 -1.72
C ARG A 20 13.33 -8.24 -1.44
N LEU A 21 12.57 -7.15 -1.62
CA LEU A 21 13.06 -5.79 -1.47
C LEU A 21 13.53 -5.50 -0.03
N PHE A 22 12.80 -5.98 0.96
CA PHE A 22 13.09 -5.74 2.37
C PHE A 22 13.55 -7.03 3.08
N ALA A 23 14.82 -7.37 2.91
CA ALA A 23 15.38 -8.65 3.37
C ALA A 23 15.24 -8.90 4.89
N LYS A 24 15.08 -7.87 5.71
CA LYS A 24 14.92 -7.96 7.17
C LYS A 24 13.46 -7.81 7.63
N ALA A 25 12.54 -7.48 6.74
CA ALA A 25 11.14 -7.28 7.09
C ALA A 25 10.42 -8.61 7.34
N LYS A 26 9.50 -8.60 8.31
CA LYS A 26 8.50 -9.65 8.50
C LYS A 26 7.24 -9.25 7.78
N LEU A 27 6.71 -10.14 6.95
CA LEU A 27 5.47 -9.94 6.22
C LEU A 27 4.37 -10.83 6.80
N THR A 28 3.23 -10.21 7.08
CA THR A 28 1.97 -10.90 7.36
C THR A 28 1.04 -10.63 6.19
N VAL A 29 0.47 -11.66 5.61
CA VAL A 29 -0.48 -11.56 4.50
C VAL A 29 -1.81 -12.15 4.94
N LEU A 30 -2.88 -11.37 4.89
CA LEU A 30 -4.25 -11.80 5.16
C LEU A 30 -4.92 -12.13 3.83
N GLU A 31 -5.55 -13.31 3.78
CA GLU A 31 -6.38 -13.72 2.65
C GLU A 31 -7.65 -14.36 3.18
N LEU A 32 -8.79 -13.89 2.72
CA LEU A 32 -10.08 -14.37 3.17
C LEU A 32 -10.39 -15.75 2.61
N ASN A 33 -10.07 -15.98 1.33
CA ASN A 33 -10.45 -17.18 0.60
C ASN A 33 -9.38 -18.29 0.72
N PRO A 34 -9.65 -19.41 1.40
CA PRO A 34 -8.69 -20.50 1.54
C PRO A 34 -8.29 -21.12 0.20
N LYS A 35 -9.15 -21.08 -0.82
CA LYS A 35 -8.83 -21.59 -2.17
C LYS A 35 -7.76 -20.73 -2.84
N VAL A 36 -7.81 -19.40 -2.66
CA VAL A 36 -6.77 -18.48 -3.17
C VAL A 36 -5.44 -18.81 -2.51
N ILE A 37 -5.41 -19.06 -1.19
CA ILE A 37 -4.20 -19.47 -0.47
C ILE A 37 -3.62 -20.77 -1.03
N GLN A 38 -4.47 -21.77 -1.27
CA GLN A 38 -4.05 -23.07 -1.82
C GLN A 38 -3.45 -22.90 -3.23
N ILE A 39 -4.15 -22.19 -4.12
CA ILE A 39 -3.70 -21.92 -5.48
C ILE A 39 -2.38 -21.15 -5.45
N ALA A 40 -2.29 -20.09 -4.62
CA ALA A 40 -1.09 -19.29 -4.51
C ALA A 40 0.12 -20.12 -4.05
N LYS A 41 -0.04 -20.96 -3.05
CA LYS A 41 1.02 -21.87 -2.58
C LYS A 41 1.44 -22.89 -3.64
N HIS A 42 0.50 -23.43 -4.41
CA HIS A 42 0.79 -24.47 -5.38
C HIS A 42 1.44 -23.93 -6.67
N PHE A 43 0.91 -22.84 -7.21
CA PHE A 43 1.28 -22.37 -8.54
C PHE A 43 2.24 -21.16 -8.56
N PHE A 44 2.28 -20.34 -7.51
CA PHE A 44 2.96 -19.06 -7.54
C PHE A 44 4.27 -19.01 -6.73
N LYS A 45 4.81 -20.17 -6.33
CA LYS A 45 6.11 -20.28 -5.64
C LYS A 45 6.29 -19.27 -4.50
N LEU A 46 5.35 -19.27 -3.55
CA LEU A 46 5.43 -18.38 -2.39
C LEU A 46 6.63 -18.73 -1.50
N PRO A 47 7.27 -17.73 -0.85
CA PRO A 47 8.40 -17.98 0.03
C PRO A 47 8.02 -18.89 1.20
N SER A 48 8.82 -19.94 1.44
CA SER A 48 8.74 -20.76 2.65
C SER A 48 9.74 -20.20 3.67
N SER A 49 9.28 -19.33 4.57
CA SER A 49 10.16 -18.63 5.52
C SER A 49 9.37 -18.15 6.74
N LYS A 50 10.00 -18.18 7.92
CA LYS A 50 9.42 -17.64 9.17
C LYS A 50 9.08 -16.13 9.10
N ARG A 51 9.65 -15.39 8.15
CA ARG A 51 9.34 -13.98 7.95
C ARG A 51 8.29 -13.70 6.86
N PHE A 52 7.72 -14.75 6.22
CA PHE A 52 6.62 -14.65 5.25
C PHE A 52 5.45 -15.49 5.75
N ASN A 53 4.52 -14.85 6.44
CA ASN A 53 3.41 -15.51 7.11
C ASN A 53 2.10 -15.22 6.39
N ILE A 54 1.37 -16.27 6.02
CA ILE A 54 0.04 -16.17 5.41
C ILE A 54 -0.98 -16.64 6.43
N LEU A 55 -1.94 -15.78 6.74
CA LEU A 55 -3.06 -16.04 7.63
C LEU A 55 -4.36 -16.05 6.83
N GLN A 56 -5.16 -17.08 7.01
CA GLN A 56 -6.51 -17.08 6.52
C GLN A 56 -7.38 -16.26 7.46
N GLY A 57 -8.10 -15.28 6.94
CA GLY A 57 -9.01 -14.49 7.72
C GLY A 57 -9.42 -13.16 7.06
N ASP A 58 -10.43 -12.56 7.67
CA ASP A 58 -10.92 -11.24 7.30
C ASP A 58 -9.94 -10.17 7.77
N GLY A 59 -9.39 -9.40 6.80
CA GLY A 59 -8.42 -8.33 7.06
C GLY A 59 -8.98 -7.20 7.90
N ILE A 60 -10.27 -6.85 7.73
CA ILE A 60 -10.93 -5.79 8.50
C ILE A 60 -11.06 -6.21 9.96
N GLN A 61 -11.49 -7.45 10.20
CA GLN A 61 -11.61 -7.96 11.57
C GLN A 61 -10.25 -8.13 12.24
N TYR A 62 -9.24 -8.48 11.47
CA TYR A 62 -7.88 -8.63 11.97
C TYR A 62 -7.32 -7.30 12.48
N ILE A 63 -7.38 -6.23 11.66
CA ILE A 63 -6.82 -4.92 12.04
C ILE A 63 -7.56 -4.28 13.23
N LYS A 64 -8.85 -4.59 13.44
CA LYS A 64 -9.62 -4.11 14.59
C LYS A 64 -9.22 -4.75 15.92
N LYS A 65 -8.61 -5.93 15.89
CA LYS A 65 -8.32 -6.75 17.09
C LYS A 65 -6.85 -6.77 17.47
N ILE A 66 -5.96 -6.27 16.61
CA ILE A 66 -4.52 -6.41 16.82
C ILE A 66 -3.92 -5.14 17.40
N ASP A 67 -3.05 -5.30 18.43
CA ASP A 67 -2.28 -4.19 19.01
C ASP A 67 -0.91 -4.00 18.33
N LYS A 68 -0.52 -4.94 17.46
CA LYS A 68 0.74 -4.88 16.72
C LYS A 68 0.78 -3.69 15.78
N LYS A 69 1.93 -3.01 15.69
CA LYS A 69 2.16 -1.90 14.77
C LYS A 69 2.92 -2.35 13.53
N TYR A 70 2.57 -1.75 12.40
CA TYR A 70 3.17 -2.02 11.09
C TYR A 70 3.79 -0.75 10.50
N ASP A 71 4.94 -0.91 9.86
CA ASP A 71 5.59 0.20 9.15
C ASP A 71 5.00 0.41 7.75
N LEU A 72 4.42 -0.66 7.19
CA LEU A 72 3.72 -0.61 5.91
C LEU A 72 2.48 -1.50 5.98
N LEU A 73 1.32 -0.92 5.68
CA LEU A 73 0.06 -1.63 5.51
C LEU A 73 -0.41 -1.47 4.07
N ILE A 74 -0.62 -2.58 3.38
CA ILE A 74 -1.05 -2.63 1.99
C ILE A 74 -2.45 -3.24 1.94
N SER A 75 -3.42 -2.52 1.37
CA SER A 75 -4.77 -2.98 1.12
C SER A 75 -4.98 -3.18 -0.39
N ASP A 76 -5.03 -4.44 -0.81
CA ASP A 76 -5.19 -4.87 -2.20
C ASP A 76 -6.18 -6.04 -2.28
N ALA A 77 -7.37 -5.84 -1.68
CA ALA A 77 -8.41 -6.85 -1.52
C ALA A 77 -9.51 -6.65 -2.57
N PHE A 78 -9.21 -6.96 -3.83
CA PHE A 78 -10.19 -6.90 -4.91
C PHE A 78 -11.02 -8.18 -5.01
N GLU A 79 -12.30 -7.99 -5.33
CA GLU A 79 -13.24 -9.02 -5.75
C GLU A 79 -13.58 -8.85 -7.23
N ASP A 80 -14.38 -9.76 -7.79
CA ASP A 80 -14.75 -9.76 -9.22
C ASP A 80 -15.42 -8.45 -9.69
N TYR A 81 -16.05 -7.73 -8.79
CA TYR A 81 -16.78 -6.49 -9.06
C TYR A 81 -16.09 -5.22 -8.55
N GLY A 82 -14.82 -5.33 -8.12
CA GLY A 82 -14.05 -4.20 -7.62
C GLY A 82 -13.64 -4.33 -6.15
N LEU A 83 -13.33 -3.20 -5.52
CA LEU A 83 -13.00 -3.15 -4.11
C LEU A 83 -14.29 -3.14 -3.27
N PRO A 84 -14.47 -4.08 -2.32
CA PRO A 84 -15.66 -4.10 -1.46
C PRO A 84 -15.84 -2.78 -0.69
N GLU A 85 -17.07 -2.32 -0.55
CA GLU A 85 -17.38 -1.00 0.06
C GLU A 85 -16.88 -0.89 1.50
N GLU A 86 -16.79 -2.00 2.23
CA GLU A 86 -16.29 -2.07 3.59
C GLU A 86 -14.84 -1.58 3.71
N PHE A 87 -14.04 -1.78 2.65
CA PHE A 87 -12.65 -1.30 2.55
C PHE A 87 -12.55 0.19 2.17
N CYS A 88 -13.68 0.86 1.94
CA CYS A 88 -13.74 2.26 1.53
C CYS A 88 -14.38 3.18 2.60
N THR A 89 -14.63 2.67 3.80
CA THR A 89 -15.25 3.41 4.90
C THR A 89 -14.23 4.20 5.71
N ILE A 90 -14.66 5.31 6.32
CA ILE A 90 -13.83 6.08 7.26
C ILE A 90 -13.35 5.18 8.40
N SER A 91 -14.25 4.37 8.98
CA SER A 91 -13.91 3.46 10.09
C SER A 91 -12.83 2.42 9.70
N TYR A 92 -12.83 1.95 8.45
CA TYR A 92 -11.76 1.09 7.96
C TYR A 92 -10.42 1.84 7.89
N PHE A 93 -10.42 3.03 7.33
CA PHE A 93 -9.19 3.84 7.22
C PHE A 93 -8.64 4.25 8.58
N GLU A 94 -9.51 4.57 9.55
CA GLU A 94 -9.12 4.81 10.95
C GLU A 94 -8.48 3.56 11.56
N SER A 95 -9.07 2.39 11.35
CA SER A 95 -8.51 1.13 11.82
C SER A 95 -7.15 0.84 11.16
N CYS A 96 -6.99 1.13 9.86
CA CYS A 96 -5.70 1.04 9.18
C CYS A 96 -4.66 1.99 9.80
N ARG A 97 -5.03 3.25 10.03
CA ARG A 97 -4.14 4.24 10.66
C ARG A 97 -3.72 3.80 12.07
N ASN A 98 -4.66 3.29 12.86
CA ASN A 98 -4.42 2.87 14.23
C ASN A 98 -3.42 1.72 14.36
N VAL A 99 -3.26 0.87 13.36
CA VAL A 99 -2.26 -0.22 13.37
C VAL A 99 -0.93 0.17 12.72
N LEU A 100 -0.76 1.42 12.30
CA LEU A 100 0.52 1.91 11.81
C LEU A 100 1.45 2.34 12.94
N SER A 101 2.75 2.15 12.74
CA SER A 101 3.78 2.81 13.53
C SER A 101 3.77 4.33 13.28
N GLU A 102 4.48 5.10 14.10
CA GLU A 102 4.53 6.57 13.99
C GLU A 102 4.91 7.06 12.58
N LYS A 103 5.85 6.38 11.93
CA LYS A 103 6.28 6.64 10.54
C LYS A 103 5.71 5.64 9.54
N GLY A 104 4.64 4.97 9.92
CA GLY A 104 4.00 3.95 9.09
C GLY A 104 3.29 4.56 7.90
N ILE A 105 3.22 3.77 6.83
CA ILE A 105 2.55 4.15 5.57
C ILE A 105 1.43 3.15 5.30
N PHE A 106 0.25 3.68 5.03
CA PHE A 106 -0.87 2.96 4.45
C PHE A 106 -0.81 3.07 2.93
N MET A 107 -1.04 1.99 2.22
CA MET A 107 -1.20 1.96 0.77
C MET A 107 -2.48 1.23 0.42
N ILE A 108 -3.31 1.82 -0.44
CA ILE A 108 -4.49 1.16 -0.99
C ILE A 108 -4.51 1.27 -2.51
N ASN A 109 -4.91 0.17 -3.13
CA ASN A 109 -5.19 0.11 -4.56
C ASN A 109 -6.69 0.37 -4.78
N LEU A 110 -7.04 1.47 -5.43
CA LEU A 110 -8.41 1.83 -5.79
C LEU A 110 -8.63 1.61 -7.28
N TRP A 111 -9.88 1.32 -7.64
CA TRP A 111 -10.24 1.19 -9.05
C TRP A 111 -10.48 2.57 -9.68
N GLY A 112 -9.58 2.99 -10.57
CA GLY A 112 -9.62 4.32 -11.17
C GLY A 112 -10.87 4.62 -12.02
N SER A 113 -11.55 3.58 -12.50
CA SER A 113 -12.83 3.72 -13.25
C SER A 113 -14.05 3.78 -12.33
N ASP A 114 -13.92 3.55 -11.03
CA ASP A 114 -15.03 3.70 -10.09
C ASP A 114 -15.31 5.19 -9.87
N PRO A 115 -16.55 5.68 -10.19
CA PRO A 115 -16.92 7.07 -9.96
C PRO A 115 -16.86 7.52 -8.50
N LYS A 116 -16.82 6.58 -7.55
CA LYS A 116 -16.66 6.85 -6.11
C LYS A 116 -15.19 7.05 -5.69
N THR A 117 -14.22 6.76 -6.54
CA THR A 117 -12.78 6.87 -6.21
C THR A 117 -12.35 8.25 -5.66
N PRO A 118 -12.84 9.40 -6.19
CA PRO A 118 -12.55 10.69 -5.58
C PRO A 118 -13.03 10.80 -4.13
N MET A 119 -14.24 10.32 -3.84
CA MET A 119 -14.78 10.30 -2.47
C MET A 119 -13.96 9.41 -1.53
N TYR A 120 -13.45 8.28 -1.99
CA TYR A 120 -12.58 7.41 -1.18
C TYR A 120 -11.25 8.10 -0.86
N ARG A 121 -10.67 8.83 -1.82
CA ARG A 121 -9.48 9.64 -1.60
C ARG A 121 -9.70 10.73 -0.55
N ASP A 122 -10.84 11.42 -0.60
CA ASP A 122 -11.20 12.46 0.37
C ASP A 122 -11.33 11.87 1.78
N ARG A 123 -11.95 10.69 1.92
CA ARG A 123 -12.04 9.98 3.20
C ARG A 123 -10.66 9.61 3.76
N ILE A 124 -9.76 9.11 2.90
CA ILE A 124 -8.38 8.79 3.30
C ILE A 124 -7.66 10.07 3.72
N SER A 125 -7.78 11.16 2.94
CA SER A 125 -7.18 12.44 3.27
C SER A 125 -7.67 12.99 4.62
N LEU A 126 -8.96 12.87 4.91
CA LEU A 126 -9.53 13.24 6.20
C LEU A 126 -8.90 12.44 7.35
N VAL A 127 -8.85 11.11 7.20
CA VAL A 127 -8.34 10.21 8.25
C VAL A 127 -6.84 10.40 8.49
N PHE A 128 -6.06 10.69 7.45
CA PHE A 128 -4.60 10.87 7.54
C PHE A 128 -4.16 12.34 7.69
N ASP A 129 -5.03 13.24 8.19
CA ASP A 129 -4.73 14.64 8.44
C ASP A 129 -4.12 15.35 7.20
N ARG A 130 -4.60 15.02 6.01
CA ARG A 130 -4.10 15.49 4.71
C ARG A 130 -2.64 15.10 4.42
N GLN A 131 -2.10 14.08 5.09
CA GLN A 131 -0.79 13.52 4.78
C GLN A 131 -0.94 12.39 3.74
N VAL A 132 -1.43 12.73 2.55
CA VAL A 132 -1.78 11.77 1.50
C VAL A 132 -1.09 12.11 0.18
N LEU A 133 -0.52 11.11 -0.47
CA LEU A 133 -0.07 11.15 -1.85
C LEU A 133 -0.86 10.14 -2.68
N TYR A 134 -0.97 10.39 -3.97
CA TYR A 134 -1.57 9.41 -4.88
C TYR A 134 -0.84 9.36 -6.22
N THR A 135 -0.98 8.24 -6.90
CA THR A 135 -0.52 8.08 -8.28
C THR A 135 -1.50 7.25 -9.07
N GLU A 136 -1.62 7.57 -10.34
CA GLU A 136 -2.46 6.81 -11.28
C GLU A 136 -1.58 5.86 -12.08
N SER A 137 -2.11 4.67 -12.37
CA SER A 137 -1.50 3.75 -13.32
C SER A 137 -1.77 4.21 -14.76
N SER A 138 -1.69 3.34 -15.75
CA SER A 138 -2.09 3.67 -17.14
C SER A 138 -3.63 3.78 -17.28
N LYS A 139 -4.14 4.52 -18.26
CA LYS A 139 -5.59 4.74 -18.48
C LYS A 139 -6.25 3.56 -19.25
N PRO A 140 -7.46 3.12 -18.86
CA PRO A 140 -8.09 3.21 -17.54
C PRO A 140 -7.31 2.33 -16.58
N GLY A 141 -7.04 2.79 -15.39
CA GLY A 141 -6.15 2.07 -14.48
C GLY A 141 -6.50 2.29 -13.03
N ASN A 142 -5.65 1.74 -12.18
CA ASN A 142 -5.81 1.86 -10.75
C ASN A 142 -5.25 3.18 -10.24
N VAL A 143 -5.80 3.65 -9.12
CA VAL A 143 -5.29 4.78 -8.35
C VAL A 143 -4.70 4.24 -7.06
N ILE A 144 -3.39 4.40 -6.90
CA ILE A 144 -2.72 4.03 -5.67
C ILE A 144 -2.68 5.25 -4.76
N VAL A 145 -3.20 5.10 -3.56
CA VAL A 145 -3.22 6.15 -2.54
C VAL A 145 -2.33 5.74 -1.37
N PHE A 146 -1.51 6.68 -0.91
CA PHE A 146 -0.62 6.51 0.24
C PHE A 146 -1.03 7.46 1.35
N GLY A 147 -1.36 6.95 2.52
CA GLY A 147 -1.60 7.72 3.74
C GLY A 147 -0.40 7.59 4.69
N PHE A 148 0.14 8.70 5.13
CA PHE A 148 1.31 8.76 6.02
C PHE A 148 0.86 9.05 7.45
N ASN A 149 1.26 8.20 8.41
CA ASN A 149 0.95 8.42 9.82
C ASN A 149 1.90 9.44 10.48
N GLU A 150 3.02 9.75 9.82
CA GLU A 150 3.96 10.79 10.25
C GLU A 150 3.31 12.17 10.10
N LYS A 151 3.22 12.92 11.20
CA LYS A 151 2.69 14.28 11.19
C LYS A 151 3.68 15.24 10.54
N ASN A 152 3.16 16.13 9.68
CA ASN A 152 3.96 17.15 8.99
C ASN A 152 5.15 16.55 8.21
N ALA A 153 4.91 15.41 7.56
CA ALA A 153 5.92 14.79 6.71
C ALA A 153 6.31 15.74 5.55
N GLU A 154 7.59 15.96 5.39
CA GLU A 154 8.14 16.78 4.30
C GLU A 154 9.16 15.98 3.51
N TYR A 155 8.96 15.88 2.20
CA TYR A 155 9.86 15.16 1.32
C TYR A 155 10.37 16.05 0.19
N GLN A 156 11.69 16.13 0.07
CA GLN A 156 12.34 16.80 -1.04
C GLN A 156 12.45 15.85 -2.25
N ILE A 157 11.99 16.34 -3.40
CA ILE A 157 11.93 15.56 -4.65
C ILE A 157 13.31 15.06 -5.06
N ASP A 158 14.35 15.87 -4.95
CA ASP A 158 15.71 15.48 -5.36
C ASP A 158 16.30 14.42 -4.45
N ILE A 159 16.01 14.47 -3.13
CA ILE A 159 16.42 13.42 -2.18
C ILE A 159 15.72 12.11 -2.51
N LEU A 160 14.40 12.15 -2.77
CA LEU A 160 13.64 10.97 -3.17
C LEU A 160 14.17 10.40 -4.48
N ARG A 161 14.47 11.26 -5.47
CA ARG A 161 15.02 10.84 -6.77
C ARG A 161 16.35 10.08 -6.62
N GLN A 162 17.26 10.59 -5.77
CA GLN A 162 18.52 9.90 -5.50
C GLN A 162 18.32 8.53 -4.84
N LYS A 163 17.41 8.44 -3.85
CA LYS A 163 17.06 7.18 -3.20
C LYS A 163 16.48 6.17 -4.19
N ILE A 164 15.61 6.61 -5.07
CA ILE A 164 14.98 5.73 -6.07
C ILE A 164 16.01 5.20 -7.07
N LYS A 165 16.91 6.05 -7.56
CA LYS A 165 18.02 5.62 -8.43
C LYS A 165 18.87 4.54 -7.77
N SER A 166 19.16 4.66 -6.47
CA SER A 166 19.91 3.65 -5.74
C SER A 166 19.14 2.32 -5.57
N LEU A 167 17.82 2.37 -5.51
CA LEU A 167 16.98 1.17 -5.43
C LEU A 167 16.84 0.47 -6.78
N GLU A 168 16.80 1.20 -7.89
CA GLU A 168 16.69 0.62 -9.25
C GLU A 168 17.84 -0.33 -9.60
N VAL A 169 19.04 -0.11 -9.05
CA VAL A 169 20.19 -0.99 -9.26
C VAL A 169 19.89 -2.44 -8.85
N ASN A 170 18.99 -2.65 -7.90
CA ASN A 170 18.61 -3.95 -7.37
C ASN A 170 17.17 -4.37 -7.71
N CYS A 171 16.53 -3.69 -8.65
CA CYS A 171 15.12 -3.86 -8.97
C CYS A 171 14.93 -3.88 -10.49
N GLU A 172 14.23 -4.90 -11.01
CA GLU A 172 13.90 -5.03 -12.45
C GLU A 172 12.76 -4.08 -12.90
N LEU A 173 12.34 -3.15 -12.04
CA LEU A 173 11.26 -2.19 -12.34
C LEU A 173 11.86 -0.82 -12.66
N ASP A 174 11.27 -0.13 -13.64
CA ASP A 174 11.53 1.28 -13.90
C ASP A 174 10.87 2.15 -12.82
N LEU A 175 11.53 2.24 -11.67
CA LEU A 175 11.04 3.00 -10.53
C LEU A 175 11.00 4.50 -10.82
N MET A 176 11.88 4.99 -11.71
CA MET A 176 11.91 6.41 -12.09
C MET A 176 10.67 6.82 -12.89
N LEU A 177 10.13 5.93 -13.72
CA LEU A 177 8.86 6.15 -14.42
C LEU A 177 7.71 6.34 -13.41
N TYR A 178 7.59 5.43 -12.44
CA TYR A 178 6.55 5.52 -11.42
C TYR A 178 6.72 6.72 -10.49
N PHE A 179 7.95 7.05 -10.13
CA PHE A 179 8.27 8.26 -9.38
C PHE A 179 7.86 9.52 -10.13
N SER A 180 8.14 9.60 -11.42
CA SER A 180 7.75 10.74 -12.26
C SER A 180 6.23 10.94 -12.28
N ARG A 181 5.46 9.84 -12.35
CA ARG A 181 3.99 9.88 -12.23
C ARG A 181 3.53 10.37 -10.86
N LEU A 182 4.12 9.83 -9.78
CA LEU A 182 3.83 10.27 -8.41
C LEU A 182 4.07 11.78 -8.26
N ILE A 183 5.22 12.29 -8.73
CA ILE A 183 5.55 13.71 -8.65
C ILE A 183 4.59 14.56 -9.49
N LYS A 184 4.21 14.11 -10.67
CA LYS A 184 3.24 14.83 -11.54
C LYS A 184 1.94 15.12 -10.80
N ASN A 185 1.44 14.15 -10.01
CA ASN A 185 0.19 14.28 -9.26
C ASN A 185 0.32 15.07 -7.96
N ASN A 186 1.54 15.12 -7.38
CA ASN A 186 1.76 15.62 -6.01
C ASN A 186 2.86 16.71 -5.95
N LYS A 187 3.12 17.43 -7.02
CA LYS A 187 4.08 18.56 -7.03
C LYS A 187 3.36 19.89 -6.83
N ARG A 188 3.92 20.74 -6.00
CA ARG A 188 3.43 22.11 -5.78
C ARG A 188 4.18 23.10 -6.71
N GLY A 189 3.62 23.38 -7.88
CA GLY A 189 4.21 24.34 -8.82
C GLY A 189 5.66 24.02 -9.15
N ASN A 190 6.57 24.97 -9.04
CA ASN A 190 8.02 24.81 -9.27
C ASN A 190 8.80 24.42 -8.00
N SER A 191 8.13 24.14 -6.88
CA SER A 191 8.79 23.75 -5.64
C SER A 191 9.49 22.38 -5.76
N ASN A 192 10.63 22.23 -5.07
CA ASN A 192 11.32 20.95 -4.90
C ASN A 192 10.70 20.09 -3.77
N GLN A 193 9.48 20.39 -3.34
CA GLN A 193 8.78 19.67 -2.29
C GLN A 193 7.60 18.87 -2.85
N VAL A 194 7.34 17.72 -2.27
CA VAL A 194 6.12 16.96 -2.51
C VAL A 194 4.95 17.65 -1.80
N ARG A 195 3.82 17.77 -2.48
CA ARG A 195 2.57 18.29 -1.91
C ARG A 195 1.71 17.15 -1.42
N PHE A 196 1.39 17.18 -0.15
CA PHE A 196 0.34 16.33 0.44
C PHE A 196 -1.06 16.92 0.21
N HIS A 197 -2.09 16.06 0.17
CA HIS A 197 -3.49 16.38 -0.13
C HIS A 197 -4.43 16.00 1.01
#